data_aa20a859c040b44a9a5f9cef44b67056
#
_entry.id   aa20a859c040b44a9a5f9cef44b67056
#
_cell.length_a   1.000
_cell.length_b   1.000
_cell.length_c   1.000
_cell.angle_alpha   90.00
_cell.angle_beta   90.00
_cell.angle_gamma   90.00
#
_symmetry.space_group_name_H-M   'P 1'
#
loop_
_entity.id
_entity.type
_entity.pdbx_description
1 polymer ?
#
loop_
_entity_poly.entity_id
_entity_poly.type
_entity_poly.pdbx_seq_one_letter_code
_entity_poly.pdbx_strand_id
1 'polypeptide(L)'
;LAANVSKAGGIGFIGAANAPAEWVREQIHIARQITDKPVGVNIMLLSDYADDVAEVVTEEKVEAVTTGAGNPAKYMSKWKEAGIKVMPVVASVALARMMERAGADAVIAEGMESGGHIGELTTMTLVPQVVSAVNIPVIAAGGIADGRGMAAAFMLGAEAVQLGTRFIVAKESTVSDEYKKRVLKAKDIDSTITGSSVGHPIRSLRNSMTREYQRLEKEGVE
;
A
#
# COMPACT_ATOMS: atom_id res chain seq x y z
N LEU A 1 -11.80 3.14 -9.69
CA LEU A 1 -10.39 3.05 -10.05
C LEU A 1 -9.90 1.60 -10.02
N ALA A 2 -9.97 0.90 -8.88
CA ALA A 2 -9.47 -0.47 -8.72
C ALA A 2 -9.99 -1.41 -9.84
N ALA A 3 -11.30 -1.45 -10.07
CA ALA A 3 -11.91 -2.25 -11.13
C ALA A 3 -11.34 -1.96 -12.53
N ASN A 4 -11.06 -0.69 -12.84
CA ASN A 4 -10.48 -0.33 -14.14
C ASN A 4 -9.01 -0.77 -14.28
N VAL A 5 -8.25 -0.77 -13.20
CA VAL A 5 -6.88 -1.35 -13.18
C VAL A 5 -6.96 -2.86 -13.46
N SER A 6 -7.87 -3.57 -12.81
CA SER A 6 -8.07 -5.00 -13.03
C SER A 6 -8.53 -5.30 -14.45
N LYS A 7 -9.47 -4.53 -14.99
CA LYS A 7 -9.93 -4.65 -16.37
C LYS A 7 -8.80 -4.43 -17.39
N ALA A 8 -7.82 -3.60 -17.06
CA ALA A 8 -6.66 -3.34 -17.90
C ALA A 8 -5.53 -4.40 -17.79
N GLY A 9 -5.71 -5.44 -16.96
CA GLY A 9 -4.78 -6.56 -16.84
C GLY A 9 -3.85 -6.50 -15.62
N GLY A 10 -4.01 -5.51 -14.73
CA GLY A 10 -3.37 -5.49 -13.41
C GLY A 10 -4.24 -6.13 -12.34
N ILE A 11 -3.90 -5.89 -11.08
CA ILE A 11 -4.77 -6.15 -9.93
C ILE A 11 -5.00 -4.81 -9.24
N GLY A 12 -6.24 -4.34 -9.25
CA GLY A 12 -6.61 -3.10 -8.56
C GLY A 12 -6.99 -3.38 -7.11
N PHE A 13 -6.56 -2.50 -6.21
CA PHE A 13 -6.87 -2.59 -4.79
C PHE A 13 -7.76 -1.44 -4.35
N ILE A 14 -8.82 -1.77 -3.62
CA ILE A 14 -9.66 -0.81 -2.90
C ILE A 14 -8.92 -0.44 -1.62
N GLY A 15 -8.54 0.81 -1.45
CA GLY A 15 -7.90 1.30 -0.23
C GLY A 15 -8.95 1.52 0.86
N ALA A 16 -8.99 0.66 1.87
CA ALA A 16 -9.93 0.80 2.98
C ALA A 16 -9.54 1.97 3.91
N ALA A 17 -8.23 2.22 4.11
CA ALA A 17 -7.76 3.25 5.04
C ALA A 17 -8.53 3.22 6.37
N ASN A 18 -9.22 4.30 6.72
CA ASN A 18 -10.08 4.42 7.90
C ASN A 18 -11.58 4.38 7.53
N ALA A 19 -11.94 3.74 6.42
CA ALA A 19 -13.33 3.62 6.00
C ALA A 19 -14.08 2.55 6.81
N PRO A 20 -15.36 2.76 7.12
CA PRO A 20 -16.22 1.73 7.71
C PRO A 20 -16.33 0.49 6.80
N ALA A 21 -16.51 -0.67 7.41
CA ALA A 21 -16.59 -1.96 6.72
C ALA A 21 -17.70 -2.00 5.63
N GLU A 22 -18.87 -1.44 5.91
CA GLU A 22 -19.97 -1.39 4.94
C GLU A 22 -19.65 -0.54 3.70
N TRP A 23 -18.87 0.53 3.84
CA TRP A 23 -18.38 1.27 2.69
C TRP A 23 -17.45 0.39 1.84
N VAL A 24 -16.56 -0.39 2.47
CA VAL A 24 -15.67 -1.32 1.76
C VAL A 24 -16.49 -2.37 1.00
N ARG A 25 -17.52 -2.93 1.63
CA ARG A 25 -18.47 -3.87 1.00
C ARG A 25 -19.11 -3.26 -0.24
N GLU A 26 -19.62 -2.05 -0.11
CA GLU A 26 -20.21 -1.32 -1.25
C GLU A 26 -19.18 -1.14 -2.39
N GLN A 27 -17.94 -0.76 -2.08
CA GLN A 27 -16.89 -0.61 -3.10
C GLN A 27 -16.55 -1.93 -3.80
N ILE A 28 -16.56 -3.05 -3.08
CA ILE A 28 -16.39 -4.40 -3.67
C ILE A 28 -17.53 -4.69 -4.65
N HIS A 29 -18.77 -4.46 -4.25
CA HIS A 29 -19.94 -4.68 -5.10
C HIS A 29 -19.91 -3.78 -6.36
N ILE A 30 -19.57 -2.50 -6.21
CA ILE A 30 -19.40 -1.57 -7.34
C ILE A 30 -18.28 -2.08 -8.28
N ALA A 31 -17.16 -2.54 -7.74
CA ALA A 31 -16.08 -3.05 -8.56
C ALA A 31 -16.49 -4.28 -9.38
N ARG A 32 -17.24 -5.19 -8.80
CA ARG A 32 -17.77 -6.40 -9.47
C ARG A 32 -18.81 -6.10 -10.55
N GLN A 33 -19.49 -4.97 -10.48
CA GLN A 33 -20.38 -4.50 -11.58
C GLN A 33 -19.58 -3.99 -12.79
N ILE A 34 -18.31 -3.59 -12.60
CA ILE A 34 -17.47 -3.01 -13.66
C ILE A 34 -16.59 -4.07 -14.32
N THR A 35 -16.16 -5.10 -13.58
CA THR A 35 -15.23 -6.12 -14.06
C THR A 35 -15.44 -7.47 -13.36
N ASP A 36 -15.20 -8.55 -14.12
CA ASP A 36 -15.09 -9.93 -13.64
C ASP A 36 -13.64 -10.32 -13.24
N LYS A 37 -12.71 -9.38 -13.39
CA LYS A 37 -11.29 -9.60 -13.08
C LYS A 37 -11.01 -9.44 -11.59
N PRO A 38 -9.94 -10.08 -11.06
CA PRO A 38 -9.57 -10.01 -9.65
C PRO A 38 -9.44 -8.57 -9.13
N VAL A 39 -10.10 -8.29 -8.01
CA VAL A 39 -9.99 -7.02 -7.28
C VAL A 39 -9.65 -7.33 -5.82
N GLY A 40 -8.65 -6.65 -5.30
CA GLY A 40 -8.26 -6.80 -3.91
C GLY A 40 -8.70 -5.63 -3.02
N VAL A 41 -8.43 -5.79 -1.72
CA VAL A 41 -8.63 -4.74 -0.71
C VAL A 41 -7.32 -4.53 0.05
N ASN A 42 -6.94 -3.26 0.22
CA ASN A 42 -5.84 -2.89 1.11
C ASN A 42 -6.39 -2.50 2.49
N ILE A 43 -5.94 -3.16 3.53
CA ILE A 43 -6.34 -2.92 4.93
C ILE A 43 -5.21 -2.23 5.67
N MET A 44 -5.49 -1.06 6.25
CA MET A 44 -4.58 -0.41 7.20
C MET A 44 -4.84 -0.98 8.59
N LEU A 45 -3.88 -1.75 9.13
CA LEU A 45 -4.07 -2.50 10.37
C LEU A 45 -4.10 -1.63 11.64
N LEU A 46 -3.71 -0.35 11.54
CA LEU A 46 -3.89 0.66 12.60
C LEU A 46 -5.29 1.30 12.62
N SER A 47 -6.15 0.96 11.64
CA SER A 47 -7.52 1.47 11.60
C SER A 47 -8.38 0.84 12.68
N ASP A 48 -9.25 1.63 13.31
CA ASP A 48 -10.26 1.13 14.25
C ASP A 48 -11.25 0.15 13.57
N TYR A 49 -11.37 0.22 12.24
CA TYR A 49 -12.22 -0.67 11.44
C TYR A 49 -11.49 -1.90 10.88
N ALA A 50 -10.22 -2.12 11.25
CA ALA A 50 -9.42 -3.20 10.64
C ALA A 50 -10.04 -4.58 10.82
N ASP A 51 -10.59 -4.89 12.00
CA ASP A 51 -11.23 -6.17 12.28
C ASP A 51 -12.52 -6.35 11.46
N ASP A 52 -13.37 -5.33 11.41
CA ASP A 52 -14.63 -5.37 10.66
C ASP A 52 -14.38 -5.47 9.15
N VAL A 53 -13.37 -4.76 8.62
CA VAL A 53 -12.96 -4.86 7.22
C VAL A 53 -12.40 -6.25 6.91
N ALA A 54 -11.63 -6.84 7.84
CA ALA A 54 -11.12 -8.20 7.70
C ALA A 54 -12.25 -9.25 7.63
N GLU A 55 -13.37 -9.03 8.33
CA GLU A 55 -14.57 -9.85 8.19
C GLU A 55 -15.19 -9.68 6.81
N VAL A 56 -15.44 -8.44 6.39
CA VAL A 56 -16.07 -8.13 5.11
C VAL A 56 -15.30 -8.75 3.94
N VAL A 57 -13.96 -8.63 3.90
CA VAL A 57 -13.18 -9.23 2.81
C VAL A 57 -13.28 -10.75 2.78
N THR A 58 -13.46 -11.38 3.97
CA THR A 58 -13.65 -12.82 4.09
C THR A 58 -15.03 -13.26 3.60
N GLU A 59 -16.08 -12.58 4.03
CA GLU A 59 -17.47 -12.84 3.62
C GLU A 59 -17.66 -12.65 2.11
N GLU A 60 -17.11 -11.55 1.58
CA GLU A 60 -17.14 -11.22 0.16
C GLU A 60 -16.19 -12.07 -0.68
N LYS A 61 -15.29 -12.85 -0.06
CA LYS A 61 -14.30 -13.71 -0.75
C LYS A 61 -13.55 -12.93 -1.82
N VAL A 62 -12.96 -11.79 -1.43
CA VAL A 62 -12.14 -11.01 -2.36
C VAL A 62 -10.94 -11.84 -2.82
N GLU A 63 -10.44 -11.60 -4.01
CA GLU A 63 -9.36 -12.40 -4.59
C GLU A 63 -8.03 -12.19 -3.89
N ALA A 64 -7.80 -10.96 -3.36
CA ALA A 64 -6.54 -10.62 -2.72
C ALA A 64 -6.71 -9.57 -1.61
N VAL A 65 -5.87 -9.66 -0.59
CA VAL A 65 -5.75 -8.67 0.48
C VAL A 65 -4.29 -8.23 0.57
N THR A 66 -4.08 -6.91 0.63
CA THR A 66 -2.81 -6.32 1.06
C THR A 66 -2.99 -5.67 2.41
N THR A 67 -1.94 -5.64 3.22
CA THR A 67 -2.00 -5.00 4.54
C THR A 67 -0.81 -4.08 4.75
N GLY A 68 -1.06 -2.94 5.38
CA GLY A 68 -0.02 -2.01 5.80
C GLY A 68 -0.16 -1.64 7.27
N ALA A 69 0.90 -1.06 7.83
CA ALA A 69 0.92 -0.49 9.18
C ALA A 69 0.50 -1.50 10.27
N GLY A 70 1.11 -2.69 10.29
CA GLY A 70 0.85 -3.70 11.31
C GLY A 70 1.17 -5.13 10.88
N ASN A 71 0.81 -6.09 11.76
CA ASN A 71 1.01 -7.51 11.54
C ASN A 71 -0.34 -8.22 11.30
N PRO A 72 -0.60 -8.77 10.11
CA PRO A 72 -1.86 -9.44 9.77
C PRO A 72 -1.98 -10.88 10.32
N ALA A 73 -1.02 -11.38 11.09
CA ALA A 73 -0.95 -12.79 11.48
C ALA A 73 -2.27 -13.34 12.07
N LYS A 74 -3.01 -12.52 12.83
CA LYS A 74 -4.28 -12.93 13.43
C LYS A 74 -5.39 -13.25 12.43
N TYR A 75 -5.30 -12.73 11.19
CA TYR A 75 -6.28 -12.96 10.13
C TYR A 75 -5.87 -14.04 9.12
N MET A 76 -4.58 -14.42 9.11
CA MET A 76 -4.00 -15.27 8.05
C MET A 76 -4.76 -16.57 7.86
N SER A 77 -5.04 -17.32 8.94
CA SER A 77 -5.75 -18.61 8.84
C SER A 77 -7.10 -18.45 8.15
N LYS A 78 -7.90 -17.49 8.62
CA LYS A 78 -9.24 -17.21 8.10
C LYS A 78 -9.22 -16.82 6.63
N TRP A 79 -8.32 -15.94 6.23
CA TRP A 79 -8.20 -15.51 4.83
C TRP A 79 -7.71 -16.65 3.92
N LYS A 80 -6.77 -17.46 4.39
CA LYS A 80 -6.28 -18.64 3.64
C LYS A 80 -7.37 -19.68 3.45
N GLU A 81 -8.16 -19.97 4.49
CA GLU A 81 -9.31 -20.88 4.43
C GLU A 81 -10.38 -20.38 3.44
N ALA A 82 -10.57 -19.06 3.34
CA ALA A 82 -11.45 -18.43 2.37
C ALA A 82 -10.88 -18.41 0.94
N GLY A 83 -9.63 -18.85 0.73
CA GLY A 83 -8.95 -18.86 -0.58
C GLY A 83 -8.37 -17.50 -1.00
N ILE A 84 -8.31 -16.53 -0.10
CA ILE A 84 -7.82 -15.18 -0.35
C ILE A 84 -6.29 -15.19 -0.44
N LYS A 85 -5.74 -14.50 -1.46
CA LYS A 85 -4.30 -14.25 -1.58
C LYS A 85 -3.88 -13.13 -0.67
N VAL A 86 -2.91 -13.37 0.21
CA VAL A 86 -2.48 -12.39 1.22
C VAL A 86 -1.07 -11.89 0.89
N MET A 87 -0.95 -10.57 0.70
CA MET A 87 0.28 -9.91 0.28
C MET A 87 0.60 -8.72 1.22
N PRO A 88 1.20 -8.95 2.39
CA PRO A 88 1.52 -7.89 3.35
C PRO A 88 2.60 -6.94 2.82
N VAL A 89 2.46 -5.66 3.15
CA VAL A 89 3.51 -4.65 2.95
C VAL A 89 4.59 -4.83 4.02
N VAL A 90 5.83 -4.85 3.60
CA VAL A 90 7.01 -5.04 4.45
C VAL A 90 8.05 -3.97 4.19
N ALA A 91 8.64 -3.43 5.25
CA ALA A 91 9.67 -2.41 5.19
C ALA A 91 11.05 -2.94 5.64
N SER A 92 11.18 -4.25 5.88
CA SER A 92 12.44 -4.88 6.29
C SER A 92 12.48 -6.36 5.93
N VAL A 93 13.69 -6.92 5.84
CA VAL A 93 13.92 -8.35 5.64
C VAL A 93 13.35 -9.19 6.78
N ALA A 94 13.46 -8.71 8.02
CA ALA A 94 12.93 -9.41 9.18
C ALA A 94 11.42 -9.57 9.09
N LEU A 95 10.71 -8.51 8.70
CA LEU A 95 9.26 -8.54 8.51
C LEU A 95 8.87 -9.44 7.33
N ALA A 96 9.60 -9.39 6.21
CA ALA A 96 9.37 -10.26 5.06
C ALA A 96 9.43 -11.76 5.43
N ARG A 97 10.48 -12.16 6.13
CA ARG A 97 10.62 -13.53 6.63
C ARG A 97 9.52 -13.92 7.63
N MET A 98 9.07 -12.99 8.44
CA MET A 98 7.98 -13.23 9.38
C MET A 98 6.66 -13.47 8.62
N MET A 99 6.38 -12.68 7.58
CA MET A 99 5.18 -12.83 6.76
C MET A 99 5.20 -14.13 5.95
N GLU A 100 6.35 -14.51 5.38
CA GLU A 100 6.51 -15.79 4.69
C GLU A 100 6.17 -16.95 5.65
N ARG A 101 6.76 -16.96 6.86
CA ARG A 101 6.45 -17.99 7.89
C ARG A 101 4.99 -17.98 8.32
N ALA A 102 4.33 -16.83 8.30
CA ALA A 102 2.91 -16.72 8.61
C ALA A 102 2.00 -17.21 7.46
N GLY A 103 2.56 -17.58 6.29
CA GLY A 103 1.82 -18.13 5.16
C GLY A 103 1.37 -17.09 4.12
N ALA A 104 2.02 -15.93 4.04
CA ALA A 104 1.78 -14.97 2.96
C ALA A 104 2.03 -15.59 1.58
N ASP A 105 1.20 -15.23 0.59
CA ASP A 105 1.36 -15.69 -0.80
C ASP A 105 2.42 -14.90 -1.56
N ALA A 106 2.67 -13.65 -1.17
CA ALA A 106 3.74 -12.78 -1.65
C ALA A 106 4.01 -11.72 -0.58
N VAL A 107 5.05 -10.91 -0.72
CA VAL A 107 5.28 -9.71 0.09
C VAL A 107 5.46 -8.49 -0.80
N ILE A 108 4.98 -7.34 -0.33
CA ILE A 108 5.20 -6.05 -0.98
C ILE A 108 6.34 -5.34 -0.25
N ALA A 109 7.54 -5.35 -0.84
CA ALA A 109 8.70 -4.63 -0.33
C ALA A 109 8.57 -3.14 -0.68
N GLU A 110 8.15 -2.34 0.31
CA GLU A 110 7.85 -0.92 0.10
C GLU A 110 8.95 -0.03 0.68
N GLY A 111 9.66 0.66 -0.21
CA GLY A 111 10.69 1.62 0.15
C GLY A 111 10.13 2.95 0.64
N MET A 112 10.98 3.71 1.36
CA MET A 112 10.63 5.01 1.94
C MET A 112 10.27 6.11 0.94
N GLU A 113 10.43 5.86 -0.37
CA GLU A 113 9.98 6.76 -1.44
C GLU A 113 8.45 6.72 -1.62
N SER A 114 7.76 5.79 -0.98
CA SER A 114 6.29 5.71 -1.02
C SER A 114 5.64 6.91 -0.32
N GLY A 115 4.37 7.14 -0.59
CA GLY A 115 3.51 8.09 0.13
C GLY A 115 2.77 7.41 1.28
N GLY A 116 2.44 8.16 2.33
CA GLY A 116 1.83 7.63 3.53
C GLY A 116 2.86 7.15 4.56
N HIS A 117 2.51 6.15 5.36
CA HIS A 117 3.43 5.56 6.33
C HIS A 117 4.60 4.89 5.61
N ILE A 118 5.81 5.14 6.07
CA ILE A 118 7.04 4.66 5.41
C ILE A 118 7.96 3.96 6.41
N GLY A 119 8.79 3.04 5.89
CA GLY A 119 9.95 2.52 6.60
C GLY A 119 11.18 3.41 6.43
N GLU A 120 12.34 2.88 6.78
CA GLU A 120 13.63 3.62 6.74
C GLU A 120 14.46 3.31 5.50
N LEU A 121 14.23 2.15 4.85
CA LEU A 121 15.03 1.71 3.71
C LEU A 121 14.46 2.24 2.40
N THR A 122 15.34 2.64 1.49
CA THR A 122 14.98 2.99 0.12
C THR A 122 14.61 1.75 -0.68
N THR A 123 13.80 1.90 -1.71
CA THR A 123 13.39 0.82 -2.62
C THR A 123 14.60 0.09 -3.22
N MET A 124 15.63 0.84 -3.63
CA MET A 124 16.86 0.31 -4.22
C MET A 124 17.62 -0.63 -3.27
N THR A 125 17.59 -0.38 -1.96
CA THR A 125 18.29 -1.20 -0.96
C THR A 125 17.40 -2.28 -0.38
N LEU A 126 16.10 -2.04 -0.23
CA LEU A 126 15.16 -2.99 0.38
C LEU A 126 14.85 -4.17 -0.54
N VAL A 127 14.46 -3.89 -1.80
CA VAL A 127 13.94 -4.91 -2.72
C VAL A 127 14.91 -6.07 -2.92
N PRO A 128 16.19 -5.87 -3.29
CA PRO A 128 17.11 -6.99 -3.54
C PRO A 128 17.43 -7.79 -2.27
N GLN A 129 17.42 -7.15 -1.09
CA GLN A 129 17.61 -7.84 0.18
C GLN A 129 16.42 -8.72 0.53
N VAL A 130 15.19 -8.24 0.31
CA VAL A 130 13.98 -9.04 0.52
C VAL A 130 13.94 -10.20 -0.47
N VAL A 131 14.18 -9.97 -1.75
CA VAL A 131 14.26 -11.01 -2.80
C VAL A 131 15.25 -12.12 -2.42
N SER A 132 16.42 -11.75 -1.89
CA SER A 132 17.42 -12.74 -1.46
C SER A 132 17.07 -13.48 -0.17
N ALA A 133 16.04 -13.04 0.56
CA ALA A 133 15.74 -13.50 1.91
C ALA A 133 14.50 -14.37 2.05
N VAL A 134 13.60 -14.37 1.08
CA VAL A 134 12.35 -15.14 1.06
C VAL A 134 12.23 -15.96 -0.23
N ASN A 135 11.37 -17.00 -0.19
CA ASN A 135 11.12 -17.89 -1.34
C ASN A 135 9.75 -17.64 -1.99
N ILE A 136 8.99 -16.69 -1.48
CA ILE A 136 7.71 -16.25 -2.04
C ILE A 136 7.91 -15.04 -2.95
N PRO A 137 7.02 -14.78 -3.92
CA PRO A 137 7.11 -13.64 -4.80
C PRO A 137 7.27 -12.30 -4.07
N VAL A 138 8.13 -11.43 -4.59
CA VAL A 138 8.35 -10.08 -4.06
C VAL A 138 7.81 -9.06 -5.05
N ILE A 139 6.95 -8.19 -4.55
CA ILE A 139 6.37 -7.06 -5.27
C ILE A 139 7.11 -5.81 -4.80
N ALA A 140 7.72 -5.06 -5.73
CA ALA A 140 8.40 -3.83 -5.38
C ALA A 140 7.41 -2.65 -5.32
N ALA A 141 7.54 -1.81 -4.30
CA ALA A 141 6.75 -0.58 -4.13
C ALA A 141 7.61 0.56 -3.60
N GLY A 142 7.16 1.79 -3.82
CA GLY A 142 7.89 3.00 -3.43
C GLY A 142 8.66 3.62 -4.60
N GLY A 143 8.27 4.85 -5.00
CA GLY A 143 8.95 5.60 -6.06
C GLY A 143 8.73 5.11 -7.49
N ILE A 144 7.97 4.04 -7.72
CA ILE A 144 7.72 3.47 -9.04
C ILE A 144 6.52 4.16 -9.68
N ALA A 145 6.70 4.83 -10.82
CA ALA A 145 5.65 5.61 -11.46
C ALA A 145 5.51 5.37 -12.97
N ASP A 146 6.48 4.73 -13.61
CA ASP A 146 6.51 4.47 -15.06
C ASP A 146 7.23 3.15 -15.38
N GLY A 147 7.32 2.83 -16.70
CA GLY A 147 7.96 1.61 -17.18
C GLY A 147 9.47 1.52 -16.88
N ARG A 148 10.17 2.64 -16.67
CA ARG A 148 11.60 2.64 -16.30
C ARG A 148 11.76 2.15 -14.87
N GLY A 149 10.94 2.68 -13.94
CA GLY A 149 10.92 2.21 -12.56
C GLY A 149 10.50 0.73 -12.46
N MET A 150 9.54 0.30 -13.27
CA MET A 150 9.11 -1.09 -13.36
C MET A 150 10.26 -2.00 -13.85
N ALA A 151 10.96 -1.62 -14.91
CA ALA A 151 12.10 -2.37 -15.42
C ALA A 151 13.23 -2.46 -14.37
N ALA A 152 13.53 -1.36 -13.67
CA ALA A 152 14.51 -1.35 -12.60
C ALA A 152 14.12 -2.30 -11.45
N ALA A 153 12.84 -2.32 -11.05
CA ALA A 153 12.35 -3.23 -10.02
C ALA A 153 12.53 -4.71 -10.41
N PHE A 154 12.26 -5.06 -11.67
CA PHE A 154 12.51 -6.41 -12.18
C PHE A 154 14.01 -6.78 -12.21
N MET A 155 14.87 -5.82 -12.54
CA MET A 155 16.33 -6.03 -12.45
C MET A 155 16.82 -6.21 -11.01
N LEU A 156 16.12 -5.68 -10.02
CA LEU A 156 16.37 -5.93 -8.59
C LEU A 156 15.81 -7.29 -8.11
N GLY A 157 15.14 -8.05 -9.00
CA GLY A 157 14.60 -9.37 -8.71
C GLY A 157 13.13 -9.39 -8.28
N ALA A 158 12.43 -8.26 -8.28
CA ALA A 158 10.99 -8.26 -8.04
C ALA A 158 10.22 -8.95 -9.19
N GLU A 159 9.12 -9.61 -8.88
CA GLU A 159 8.26 -10.28 -9.87
C GLU A 159 7.07 -9.42 -10.30
N ALA A 160 6.74 -8.39 -9.51
CA ALA A 160 5.70 -7.42 -9.81
C ALA A 160 6.02 -6.06 -9.18
N VAL A 161 5.21 -5.06 -9.50
CA VAL A 161 5.31 -3.71 -8.91
C VAL A 161 3.96 -3.23 -8.39
N GLN A 162 3.98 -2.47 -7.30
CA GLN A 162 2.83 -1.72 -6.80
C GLN A 162 3.04 -0.23 -7.02
N LEU A 163 2.04 0.42 -7.59
CA LEU A 163 2.02 1.86 -7.83
C LEU A 163 0.88 2.51 -7.04
N GLY A 164 1.20 3.56 -6.28
CA GLY A 164 0.21 4.34 -5.52
C GLY A 164 -0.03 5.71 -6.14
N THR A 165 0.85 6.66 -5.87
CA THR A 165 0.71 8.08 -6.20
C THR A 165 0.41 8.34 -7.69
N ARG A 166 0.97 7.53 -8.59
CA ARG A 166 0.70 7.63 -10.03
C ARG A 166 -0.79 7.51 -10.36
N PHE A 167 -1.53 6.66 -9.63
CA PHE A 167 -2.94 6.44 -9.86
C PHE A 167 -3.86 7.46 -9.17
N ILE A 168 -3.35 8.27 -8.24
CA ILE A 168 -4.12 9.37 -7.62
C ILE A 168 -4.64 10.32 -8.70
N VAL A 169 -3.86 10.59 -9.75
CA VAL A 169 -4.19 11.53 -10.82
C VAL A 169 -5.04 10.93 -11.94
N ALA A 170 -5.40 9.65 -11.86
CA ALA A 170 -6.27 9.01 -12.82
C ALA A 170 -7.68 9.65 -12.80
N LYS A 171 -8.39 9.62 -13.94
CA LYS A 171 -9.75 10.15 -14.04
C LYS A 171 -10.71 9.43 -13.09
N GLU A 172 -10.52 8.12 -12.95
CA GLU A 172 -11.33 7.22 -12.14
C GLU A 172 -11.05 7.33 -10.64
N SER A 173 -10.01 8.06 -10.24
CA SER A 173 -9.74 8.35 -8.83
C SER A 173 -10.78 9.33 -8.29
N THR A 174 -11.36 9.04 -7.13
CA THR A 174 -12.35 9.86 -6.44
C THR A 174 -11.75 11.01 -5.63
N VAL A 175 -10.43 11.12 -5.61
CA VAL A 175 -9.71 12.23 -4.97
C VAL A 175 -10.06 13.55 -5.66
N SER A 176 -10.15 14.64 -4.88
CA SER A 176 -10.53 15.95 -5.41
C SER A 176 -9.62 16.43 -6.55
N ASP A 177 -10.19 17.13 -7.51
CA ASP A 177 -9.43 17.68 -8.66
C ASP A 177 -8.34 18.64 -8.20
N GLU A 178 -8.54 19.36 -7.10
CA GLU A 178 -7.52 20.23 -6.53
C GLU A 178 -6.30 19.44 -6.06
N TYR A 179 -6.52 18.32 -5.38
CA TYR A 179 -5.42 17.45 -4.96
C TYR A 179 -4.71 16.82 -6.16
N LYS A 180 -5.45 16.35 -7.18
CA LYS A 180 -4.87 15.86 -8.43
C LYS A 180 -3.98 16.90 -9.09
N LYS A 181 -4.48 18.13 -9.22
CA LYS A 181 -3.71 19.27 -9.77
C LYS A 181 -2.45 19.56 -8.97
N ARG A 182 -2.52 19.41 -7.65
CA ARG A 182 -1.37 19.60 -6.77
C ARG A 182 -0.31 18.52 -7.00
N VAL A 183 -0.72 17.25 -7.10
CA VAL A 183 0.19 16.14 -7.42
C VAL A 183 0.86 16.35 -8.78
N LEU A 184 0.08 16.73 -9.80
CA LEU A 184 0.60 16.99 -11.16
C LEU A 184 1.59 18.16 -11.25
N LYS A 185 1.46 19.17 -10.37
CA LYS A 185 2.36 20.34 -10.31
C LYS A 185 3.57 20.13 -9.42
N ALA A 186 3.57 19.06 -8.61
CA ALA A 186 4.63 18.79 -7.65
C ALA A 186 5.95 18.54 -8.36
N LYS A 187 7.01 19.12 -7.81
CA LYS A 187 8.40 18.92 -8.22
C LYS A 187 9.06 17.85 -7.36
N ASP A 188 10.24 17.45 -7.71
CA ASP A 188 11.07 16.46 -7.04
C ASP A 188 11.28 16.75 -5.54
N ILE A 189 11.34 18.02 -5.15
CA ILE A 189 11.57 18.47 -3.77
C ILE A 189 10.29 18.78 -2.98
N ASP A 190 9.10 18.59 -3.55
CA ASP A 190 7.83 19.00 -2.93
C ASP A 190 7.25 17.97 -1.94
N SER A 191 7.91 16.84 -1.75
CA SER A 191 7.55 15.90 -0.68
C SER A 191 8.36 16.17 0.60
N THR A 192 7.82 15.74 1.73
CA THR A 192 8.49 15.84 3.02
C THR A 192 8.03 14.71 3.94
N ILE A 193 8.83 14.42 4.97
CA ILE A 193 8.51 13.44 6.00
C ILE A 193 8.19 14.20 7.30
N THR A 194 7.16 13.75 7.99
CA THR A 194 6.73 14.19 9.32
C THR A 194 6.47 12.97 10.20
N GLY A 195 6.41 13.11 11.51
CA GLY A 195 6.10 12.03 12.45
C GLY A 195 7.28 11.14 12.79
N SER A 196 8.51 11.51 12.39
CA SER A 196 9.72 10.74 12.72
C SER A 196 10.04 10.78 14.21
N SER A 197 9.80 11.91 14.89
CA SER A 197 10.02 12.09 16.32
C SER A 197 9.15 11.18 17.19
N VAL A 198 7.96 10.84 16.71
CA VAL A 198 7.00 9.96 17.41
C VAL A 198 6.99 8.53 16.88
N GLY A 199 7.95 8.15 16.04
CA GLY A 199 8.10 6.78 15.52
C GLY A 199 7.11 6.39 14.41
N HIS A 200 6.36 7.35 13.85
CA HIS A 200 5.37 7.12 12.79
C HIS A 200 5.66 8.01 11.56
N PRO A 201 6.78 7.78 10.85
CA PRO A 201 7.15 8.61 9.70
C PRO A 201 6.12 8.50 8.57
N ILE A 202 5.66 9.65 8.08
CA ILE A 202 4.71 9.77 6.98
C ILE A 202 5.29 10.69 5.90
N ARG A 203 5.34 10.21 4.65
CA ARG A 203 5.67 11.05 3.50
C ARG A 203 4.42 11.65 2.88
N SER A 204 4.42 12.96 2.70
CA SER A 204 3.33 13.71 2.06
C SER A 204 3.86 14.89 1.24
N LEU A 205 2.98 15.53 0.47
CA LEU A 205 3.31 16.81 -0.19
C LEU A 205 3.39 17.93 0.86
N ARG A 206 4.42 18.77 0.73
CA ARG A 206 4.62 19.94 1.59
C ARG A 206 3.41 20.88 1.56
N ASN A 207 2.97 21.30 2.73
CA ASN A 207 1.88 22.26 2.91
C ASN A 207 2.08 23.05 4.23
N SER A 208 1.12 23.89 4.61
CA SER A 208 1.20 24.64 5.87
C SER A 208 1.23 23.73 7.08
N MET A 209 0.40 22.68 7.09
CA MET A 209 0.35 21.70 8.17
C MET A 209 1.69 20.97 8.35
N THR A 210 2.29 20.46 7.26
CA THR A 210 3.57 19.73 7.35
C THR A 210 4.72 20.63 7.83
N ARG A 211 4.72 21.92 7.46
CA ARG A 211 5.71 22.89 7.95
C ARG A 211 5.56 23.15 9.44
N GLU A 212 4.32 23.33 9.89
CA GLU A 212 4.04 23.51 11.31
C GLU A 212 4.39 22.28 12.12
N TYR A 213 4.02 21.09 11.63
CA TYR A 213 4.37 19.83 12.27
C TYR A 213 5.89 19.69 12.44
N GLN A 214 6.67 19.94 11.38
CA GLN A 214 8.14 19.89 11.44
C GLN A 214 8.75 20.96 12.37
N ARG A 215 8.07 22.11 12.53
CA ARG A 215 8.48 23.12 13.51
C ARG A 215 8.31 22.57 14.92
N LEU A 216 7.15 22.00 15.22
CA LEU A 216 6.85 21.42 16.54
C LEU A 216 7.78 20.23 16.85
N GLU A 217 8.05 19.36 15.90
CA GLU A 217 9.01 18.27 16.06
C GLU A 217 10.40 18.79 16.47
N LYS A 218 10.88 19.89 15.86
CA LYS A 218 12.18 20.52 16.21
C LYS A 218 12.18 21.15 17.60
N GLU A 219 11.03 21.59 18.07
CA GLU A 219 10.85 22.16 19.42
C GLU A 219 10.64 21.08 20.48
N GLY A 220 10.59 19.80 20.09
CA GLY A 220 10.37 18.67 21.00
C GLY A 220 8.95 18.60 21.55
N VAL A 221 7.99 19.16 20.84
CA VAL A 221 6.55 19.04 21.18
C VAL A 221 6.05 17.71 20.61
N GLU A 222 5.54 16.84 21.49
CA GLU A 222 4.92 15.57 21.16
C GLU A 222 3.44 15.73 20.79
#